data_659641f7294e8c77b6cf0ba322165eca
#
_entry.id   659641f7294e8c77b6cf0ba322165eca
#
_cell.length_a   1.000
_cell.length_b   1.000
_cell.length_c   1.000
_cell.angle_alpha   90.00
_cell.angle_beta   90.00
_cell.angle_gamma   90.00
#
_symmetry.space_group_name_H-M   'P 1'
#
loop_
_entity.id
_entity.type
_entity.pdbx_description
1 polymer ?
#
loop_
_entity_poly.entity_id
_entity_poly.type
_entity_poly.pdbx_seq_one_letter_code
_entity_poly.pdbx_strand_id
1 'polypeptide(L)'
;MQTIDEARIDEFIAAHPHWKADRNKAALTAAFKLPSFAAAMGLMMEIAVHADKMNHHPEWSNVYNRVTITLTTHDAGGLTELDLQLAEKINVISARVGA
;
A
#
# COMPACT_ATOMS: atom_id res chain seq x y z
N MET A 1 3.59 19.07 -3.03
CA MET A 1 2.47 18.12 -3.07
C MET A 1 1.66 18.24 -1.79
N GLN A 2 0.35 18.24 -1.93
CA GLN A 2 -0.55 18.43 -0.80
C GLN A 2 -1.03 17.13 -0.20
N THR A 3 -1.12 17.09 1.13
CA THR A 3 -1.77 15.97 1.81
C THR A 3 -3.27 16.01 1.55
N ILE A 4 -3.87 14.81 1.55
CA ILE A 4 -5.33 14.68 1.48
C ILE A 4 -5.92 14.89 2.88
N ASP A 5 -7.19 15.27 2.94
CA ASP A 5 -7.83 15.49 4.23
C ASP A 5 -8.29 14.17 4.87
N GLU A 6 -8.64 14.25 6.14
CA GLU A 6 -9.04 13.09 6.92
C GLU A 6 -10.30 12.44 6.37
N ALA A 7 -11.24 13.21 5.85
CA ALA A 7 -12.46 12.68 5.28
C ALA A 7 -12.16 11.80 4.06
N ARG A 8 -11.21 12.22 3.22
CA ARG A 8 -10.79 11.44 2.06
C ARG A 8 -10.14 10.12 2.48
N ILE A 9 -9.31 10.17 3.53
CA ILE A 9 -8.66 8.97 4.08
C ILE A 9 -9.72 8.00 4.60
N ASP A 10 -10.67 8.50 5.37
CA ASP A 10 -11.73 7.67 5.95
C ASP A 10 -12.59 7.04 4.86
N GLU A 11 -12.90 7.77 3.81
CA GLU A 11 -13.65 7.27 2.66
C GLU A 11 -12.89 6.14 1.98
N PHE A 12 -11.58 6.32 1.78
CA PHE A 12 -10.75 5.30 1.14
C PHE A 12 -10.73 4.01 1.97
N ILE A 13 -10.51 4.13 3.28
CA ILE A 13 -10.45 2.98 4.18
C ILE A 13 -11.79 2.24 4.21
N ALA A 14 -12.90 2.97 4.20
CA ALA A 14 -14.22 2.35 4.17
C ALA A 14 -14.44 1.52 2.91
N ALA A 15 -13.93 2.00 1.77
CA ALA A 15 -14.03 1.30 0.50
C ALA A 15 -12.99 0.19 0.34
N HIS A 16 -11.87 0.26 1.09
CA HIS A 16 -10.75 -0.67 0.99
C HIS A 16 -10.32 -1.13 2.39
N PRO A 17 -11.11 -2.01 3.03
CA PRO A 17 -10.90 -2.36 4.45
C PRO A 17 -9.62 -3.12 4.75
N HIS A 18 -8.88 -3.57 3.73
CA HIS A 18 -7.55 -4.15 3.90
C HIS A 18 -6.55 -3.15 4.47
N TRP A 19 -6.76 -1.86 4.16
CA TRP A 19 -5.86 -0.79 4.55
C TRP A 19 -6.32 -0.14 5.84
N LYS A 20 -5.36 0.12 6.71
CA LYS A 20 -5.61 0.81 7.99
C LYS A 20 -4.73 2.03 8.07
N ALA A 21 -5.27 3.11 8.61
CA ALA A 21 -4.48 4.31 8.88
C ALA A 21 -3.82 4.19 10.24
N ASP A 22 -2.65 4.81 10.38
CA ASP A 22 -2.03 4.94 11.69
C ASP A 22 -2.80 5.96 12.54
N ARG A 23 -2.36 6.14 13.80
CA ARG A 23 -3.02 7.02 14.76
C ARG A 23 -3.20 8.44 14.24
N ASN A 24 -2.20 8.97 13.53
CA ASN A 24 -2.20 10.33 13.02
C ASN A 24 -2.77 10.43 11.61
N LYS A 25 -3.21 9.32 11.03
CA LYS A 25 -3.68 9.24 9.64
C LYS A 25 -2.67 9.79 8.65
N ALA A 26 -1.39 9.56 8.94
CA ALA A 26 -0.28 10.00 8.08
C ALA A 26 0.29 8.87 7.24
N ALA A 27 -0.12 7.63 7.48
CA ALA A 27 0.33 6.46 6.73
C ALA A 27 -0.80 5.43 6.63
N LEU A 28 -0.75 4.62 5.59
CA LEU A 28 -1.64 3.48 5.40
C LEU A 28 -0.82 2.19 5.47
N THR A 29 -1.35 1.18 6.13
CA THR A 29 -0.68 -0.11 6.25
C THR A 29 -1.64 -1.24 5.90
N ALA A 30 -1.15 -2.23 5.14
CA ALA A 30 -1.88 -3.46 4.85
C ALA A 30 -0.93 -4.64 4.94
N ALA A 31 -1.45 -5.77 5.42
CA ALA A 31 -0.70 -7.02 5.49
C ALA A 31 -1.34 -8.04 4.57
N PHE A 32 -0.52 -8.75 3.82
CA PHE A 32 -0.96 -9.76 2.85
C PHE A 32 -0.31 -11.09 3.15
N LYS A 33 -1.10 -12.16 3.06
CA LYS A 33 -0.60 -13.52 3.19
C LYS A 33 -0.74 -14.21 1.84
N LEU A 34 0.37 -14.68 1.30
CA LEU A 34 0.43 -15.30 -0.02
C LEU A 34 0.50 -16.83 0.13
N PRO A 35 0.24 -17.58 -0.96
CA PRO A 35 0.34 -19.04 -0.93
C PRO A 35 1.74 -19.58 -0.63
N SER A 36 2.79 -18.81 -0.93
CA SER A 36 4.16 -19.26 -0.78
C SER A 36 5.10 -18.07 -0.67
N PHE A 37 6.36 -18.32 -0.31
CA PHE A 37 7.40 -17.30 -0.33
C PHE A 37 7.62 -16.77 -1.76
N ALA A 38 7.64 -17.66 -2.75
CA ALA A 38 7.81 -17.23 -4.13
C ALA A 38 6.67 -16.33 -4.59
N ALA A 39 5.43 -16.62 -4.17
CA ALA A 39 4.28 -15.75 -4.47
C ALA A 39 4.43 -14.39 -3.79
N ALA A 40 4.95 -14.35 -2.56
CA ALA A 40 5.23 -13.09 -1.86
C ALA A 40 6.26 -12.26 -2.64
N MET A 41 7.34 -12.89 -3.12
CA MET A 41 8.34 -12.20 -3.94
C MET A 41 7.74 -11.69 -5.24
N GLY A 42 6.88 -12.48 -5.87
CA GLY A 42 6.19 -12.06 -7.10
C GLY A 42 5.31 -10.84 -6.88
N LEU A 43 4.57 -10.83 -5.78
CA LEU A 43 3.74 -9.68 -5.41
C LEU A 43 4.61 -8.43 -5.25
N MET A 44 5.69 -8.53 -4.49
CA MET A 44 6.58 -7.41 -4.24
C MET A 44 7.22 -6.90 -5.53
N MET A 45 7.66 -7.80 -6.39
CA MET A 45 8.29 -7.42 -7.65
C MET A 45 7.32 -6.68 -8.56
N GLU A 46 6.09 -7.14 -8.64
CA GLU A 46 5.08 -6.48 -9.47
C GLU A 46 4.72 -5.10 -8.92
N ILE A 47 4.59 -4.98 -7.60
CA ILE A 47 4.37 -3.68 -6.96
C ILE A 47 5.55 -2.74 -7.23
N ALA A 48 6.77 -3.26 -7.18
CA ALA A 48 7.97 -2.46 -7.41
C ALA A 48 7.96 -1.80 -8.80
N VAL A 49 7.47 -2.51 -9.82
CA VAL A 49 7.37 -1.95 -11.17
C VAL A 49 6.42 -0.74 -11.19
N HIS A 50 5.27 -0.85 -10.54
CA HIS A 50 4.33 0.27 -10.47
C HIS A 50 4.88 1.42 -9.63
N ALA A 51 5.52 1.12 -8.51
CA ALA A 51 6.12 2.13 -7.63
C ALA A 51 7.18 2.94 -8.38
N ASP A 52 8.02 2.27 -9.18
CA ASP A 52 9.02 2.97 -9.98
C ASP A 52 8.37 3.89 -11.02
N LYS A 53 7.34 3.42 -11.70
CA LYS A 53 6.64 4.25 -12.69
C LYS A 53 6.02 5.49 -12.07
N MET A 54 5.53 5.37 -10.85
CA MET A 54 4.91 6.48 -10.12
C MET A 54 5.95 7.36 -9.42
N ASN A 55 7.19 6.90 -9.34
CA ASN A 55 8.22 7.51 -8.51
C ASN A 55 7.74 7.68 -7.07
N HIS A 56 7.06 6.65 -6.56
CA HIS A 56 6.50 6.64 -5.21
C HIS A 56 6.65 5.23 -4.64
N HIS A 57 7.49 5.08 -3.61
CA HIS A 57 7.95 3.77 -3.17
C HIS A 57 7.35 3.40 -1.82
N PRO A 58 6.91 2.15 -1.64
CA PRO A 58 6.38 1.69 -0.36
C PRO A 58 7.51 1.44 0.65
N GLU A 59 7.15 1.47 1.93
CA GLU A 59 7.95 0.90 3.00
C GLU A 59 7.35 -0.46 3.27
N TRP A 60 8.15 -1.50 3.24
CA TRP A 60 7.61 -2.84 3.39
C TRP A 60 8.56 -3.81 4.07
N SER A 61 7.98 -4.91 4.54
CA SER A 61 8.75 -6.03 5.09
C SER A 61 8.14 -7.34 4.61
N ASN A 62 8.96 -8.36 4.58
CA ASN A 62 8.54 -9.70 4.20
C ASN A 62 9.09 -10.72 5.19
N VAL A 63 8.21 -11.60 5.64
CA VAL A 63 8.59 -12.77 6.45
C VAL A 63 7.88 -13.96 5.83
N TYR A 64 8.64 -14.86 5.23
CA TYR A 64 8.14 -16.04 4.53
C TYR A 64 7.07 -15.65 3.50
N ASN A 65 5.81 -16.01 3.72
CA ASN A 65 4.72 -15.74 2.78
C ASN A 65 3.89 -14.51 3.16
N ARG A 66 4.38 -13.69 4.09
CA ARG A 66 3.67 -12.48 4.55
C ARG A 66 4.41 -11.25 4.09
N VAL A 67 3.65 -10.28 3.60
CA VAL A 67 4.17 -8.99 3.16
C VAL A 67 3.37 -7.90 3.86
N THR A 68 4.05 -7.02 4.57
CA THR A 68 3.44 -5.87 5.22
C THR A 68 3.89 -4.61 4.49
N ILE A 69 2.93 -3.80 4.06
CA ILE A 69 3.20 -2.64 3.21
C ILE A 69 2.68 -1.39 3.92
N THR A 70 3.53 -0.38 4.01
CA THR A 70 3.17 0.93 4.54
C THR A 70 3.39 1.99 3.48
N LEU A 71 2.40 2.84 3.28
CA LEU A 71 2.44 3.93 2.30
C LEU A 71 2.32 5.26 3.02
N THR A 72 3.19 6.18 2.66
CA THR A 72 3.15 7.56 3.13
C THR A 72 3.96 8.41 2.14
N THR A 73 3.74 9.71 2.16
CA THR A 73 4.50 10.64 1.32
C THR A 73 5.33 11.54 2.25
N HIS A 74 6.58 11.13 2.49
CA HIS A 74 7.47 11.84 3.43
C HIS A 74 7.62 13.32 3.08
N ASP A 75 7.81 13.64 1.82
CA ASP A 75 8.01 15.02 1.36
C ASP A 75 6.82 15.91 1.67
N ALA A 76 5.62 15.34 1.74
CA ALA A 76 4.41 16.09 2.04
C ALA A 76 4.07 16.07 3.54
N GLY A 77 4.69 15.18 4.30
CA GLY A 77 4.43 15.02 5.72
C GLY A 77 3.17 14.23 6.03
N GLY A 78 2.69 13.39 5.12
CA GLY A 78 1.50 12.58 5.33
C GLY A 78 1.01 11.92 4.05
N LEU A 79 -0.25 11.55 4.03
CA LEU A 79 -0.85 10.86 2.88
C LEU A 79 -1.22 11.84 1.77
N THR A 80 -0.97 11.41 0.54
CA THR A 80 -1.36 12.14 -0.67
C THR A 80 -2.13 11.19 -1.59
N GLU A 81 -2.65 11.71 -2.71
CA GLU A 81 -3.33 10.87 -3.71
C GLU A 81 -2.40 9.80 -4.28
N LEU A 82 -1.09 10.02 -4.29
CA LEU A 82 -0.14 8.99 -4.75
C LEU A 82 -0.23 7.72 -3.89
N ASP A 83 -0.40 7.88 -2.59
CA ASP A 83 -0.53 6.73 -1.69
C ASP A 83 -1.80 5.94 -2.00
N LEU A 84 -2.90 6.64 -2.24
CA LEU A 84 -4.17 5.99 -2.57
C LEU A 84 -4.10 5.28 -3.92
N GLN A 85 -3.47 5.90 -4.92
CA GLN A 85 -3.29 5.30 -6.24
C GLN A 85 -2.45 4.02 -6.15
N LEU A 86 -1.38 4.05 -5.39
CA LEU A 86 -0.53 2.87 -5.22
C LEU A 86 -1.27 1.78 -4.44
N ALA A 87 -2.02 2.15 -3.41
CA ALA A 87 -2.82 1.19 -2.64
C ALA A 87 -3.85 0.49 -3.54
N GLU A 88 -4.51 1.22 -4.44
CA GLU A 88 -5.45 0.63 -5.38
C GLU A 88 -4.78 -0.37 -6.32
N LYS A 89 -3.60 -0.04 -6.84
CA LYS A 89 -2.82 -0.96 -7.67
C LYS A 89 -2.43 -2.22 -6.90
N ILE A 90 -2.00 -2.05 -5.66
CA ILE A 90 -1.65 -3.17 -4.79
C ILE A 90 -2.86 -4.07 -4.57
N ASN A 91 -4.05 -3.51 -4.36
CA ASN A 91 -5.27 -4.28 -4.20
C ASN A 91 -5.57 -5.15 -5.43
N VAL A 92 -5.42 -4.60 -6.62
CA VAL A 92 -5.65 -5.35 -7.87
C VAL A 92 -4.64 -6.49 -8.00
N ILE A 93 -3.36 -6.20 -7.76
CA ILE A 93 -2.30 -7.21 -7.89
C ILE A 93 -2.49 -8.31 -6.85
N SER A 94 -2.74 -7.96 -5.59
CA SER A 94 -2.88 -8.91 -4.51
C SER A 94 -4.07 -9.84 -4.73
N ALA A 95 -5.19 -9.32 -5.21
CA ALA A 95 -6.36 -10.14 -5.52
C ALA A 95 -6.06 -11.15 -6.63
N ARG A 96 -5.30 -10.75 -7.65
CA ARG A 96 -4.97 -11.60 -8.79
C ARG A 96 -3.99 -12.72 -8.40
N VAL A 97 -3.08 -12.47 -7.48
CA VAL A 97 -2.08 -13.47 -7.08
C VAL A 97 -2.52 -14.30 -5.87
N GLY A 98 -3.74 -14.14 -5.39
CA GLY A 98 -4.32 -14.98 -4.36
C GLY A 98 -4.00 -14.55 -2.92
N ALA A 99 -3.73 -13.28 -2.74
CA ALA A 99 -3.49 -12.76 -1.39
C ALA A 99 -4.79 -12.38 -0.70
#